data_4c09509b95ef598961a0bbfeba212a08
#
_entry.id   4c09509b95ef598961a0bbfeba212a08
#
_cell.length_a   1.000
_cell.length_b   1.000
_cell.length_c   1.000
_cell.angle_alpha   90.00
_cell.angle_beta   90.00
_cell.angle_gamma   90.00
#
_symmetry.space_group_name_H-M   'P 1'
#
loop_
_entity.id
_entity.type
_entity.pdbx_description
1 polymer ?
#
loop_
_entity_poly.entity_id
_entity_poly.type
_entity_poly.pdbx_seq_one_letter_code
_entity_poly.pdbx_strand_id
1 'polypeptide(L)'
;MSISIQRILFATDFSEPARNAQQFAVAFSEEFGAQLHVLHCVSEEALVPAPDLAAEWLHAEVNRARQQLTKEIGGTCSARLEVRPGNPVQEIIRYAGEMAIDLIVIGTHGRSGLSHVLLGSVAEKVVRLATCPVLTVHPQNHSFVMSK
;
A
#
# COMPACT_ATOMS: atom_id res chain seq x y z
N MET A 1 30.02 -1.18 -0.65
CA MET A 1 28.69 -1.26 0.01
C MET A 1 27.67 -1.60 -1.06
N SER A 2 26.95 -2.68 -0.89
CA SER A 2 25.86 -3.06 -1.80
C SER A 2 24.52 -2.94 -1.07
N ILE A 3 23.51 -2.48 -1.79
CA ILE A 3 22.14 -2.42 -1.24
C ILE A 3 21.46 -3.74 -1.56
N SER A 4 20.94 -4.41 -0.53
CA SER A 4 20.16 -5.62 -0.66
C SER A 4 18.74 -5.37 -0.17
N ILE A 5 17.80 -5.42 -1.09
CA ILE A 5 16.37 -5.30 -0.80
C ILE A 5 15.71 -6.60 -1.20
N GLN A 6 15.22 -7.36 -0.24
CA GLN A 6 14.62 -8.67 -0.46
C GLN A 6 13.10 -8.65 -0.40
N ARG A 7 12.52 -7.71 0.35
CA ARG A 7 11.07 -7.60 0.54
C ARG A 7 10.65 -6.15 0.47
N ILE A 8 9.71 -5.88 -0.42
CA ILE A 8 9.13 -4.55 -0.62
C ILE A 8 7.64 -4.61 -0.25
N LEU A 9 7.19 -3.66 0.55
CA LEU A 9 5.77 -3.49 0.86
C LEU A 9 5.21 -2.30 0.09
N PHE A 10 4.20 -2.55 -0.71
CA PHE A 10 3.39 -1.49 -1.32
C PHE A 10 2.05 -1.42 -0.57
N ALA A 11 1.74 -0.25 -0.01
CA ALA A 11 0.47 0.02 0.66
C ALA A 11 -0.44 0.78 -0.31
N THR A 12 -1.65 0.27 -0.53
CA THR A 12 -2.61 0.85 -1.47
C THR A 12 -3.96 1.10 -0.82
N ASP A 13 -4.59 2.21 -1.20
CA ASP A 13 -5.98 2.53 -0.90
C ASP A 13 -6.87 2.50 -2.15
N PHE A 14 -6.35 1.92 -3.25
CA PHE A 14 -6.99 1.85 -4.57
C PHE A 14 -7.20 3.19 -5.26
N SER A 15 -6.65 4.28 -4.72
CA SER A 15 -6.72 5.59 -5.36
C SER A 15 -5.82 5.66 -6.60
N GLU A 16 -6.04 6.66 -7.43
CA GLU A 16 -5.17 6.92 -8.57
C GLU A 16 -3.72 7.22 -8.16
N PRO A 17 -3.46 8.05 -7.12
CA PRO A 17 -2.10 8.21 -6.61
C PRO A 17 -1.45 6.90 -6.16
N ALA A 18 -2.22 6.00 -5.55
CA ALA A 18 -1.71 4.68 -5.17
C ALA A 18 -1.36 3.83 -6.40
N ARG A 19 -2.17 3.88 -7.46
CA ARG A 19 -1.85 3.17 -8.71
C ARG A 19 -0.58 3.70 -9.37
N ASN A 20 -0.33 5.00 -9.26
CA ASN A 20 0.93 5.58 -9.72
C ASN A 20 2.12 5.03 -8.90
N ALA A 21 1.98 4.96 -7.58
CA ALA A 21 3.00 4.38 -6.69
C ALA A 21 3.22 2.89 -6.98
N GLN A 22 2.20 2.16 -7.38
CA GLN A 22 2.28 0.75 -7.74
C GLN A 22 3.32 0.47 -8.82
N GLN A 23 3.40 1.34 -9.82
CA GLN A 23 4.38 1.18 -10.91
C GLN A 23 5.81 1.17 -10.39
N PHE A 24 6.10 2.05 -9.44
CA PHE A 24 7.41 2.10 -8.80
C PHE A 24 7.68 0.86 -7.94
N ALA A 25 6.69 0.42 -7.18
CA ALA A 25 6.83 -0.78 -6.34
C ALA A 25 7.14 -2.02 -7.19
N VAL A 26 6.43 -2.20 -8.29
CA VAL A 26 6.68 -3.31 -9.24
C VAL A 26 8.06 -3.19 -9.86
N ALA A 27 8.43 -2.02 -10.36
CA ALA A 27 9.73 -1.79 -10.99
C ALA A 27 10.88 -2.05 -10.02
N PHE A 28 10.78 -1.56 -8.78
CA PHE A 28 11.80 -1.82 -7.76
C PHE A 28 11.88 -3.30 -7.39
N SER A 29 10.75 -4.00 -7.30
CA SER A 29 10.77 -5.43 -7.01
C SER A 29 11.48 -6.23 -8.10
N GLU A 30 11.26 -5.87 -9.35
CA GLU A 30 11.95 -6.50 -10.49
C GLU A 30 13.45 -6.17 -10.50
N GLU A 31 13.80 -4.92 -10.30
CA GLU A 31 15.19 -4.46 -10.32
C GLU A 31 16.04 -5.12 -9.23
N PHE A 32 15.51 -5.21 -8.02
CA PHE A 32 16.22 -5.82 -6.90
C PHE A 32 16.02 -7.32 -6.76
N GLY A 33 15.15 -7.93 -7.58
CA GLY A 33 14.76 -9.32 -7.38
C GLY A 33 14.05 -9.55 -6.05
N ALA A 34 13.33 -8.55 -5.57
CA ALA A 34 12.66 -8.57 -4.27
C ALA A 34 11.26 -9.15 -4.38
N GLN A 35 10.81 -9.80 -3.32
CA GLN A 35 9.41 -10.21 -3.21
C GLN A 35 8.54 -8.98 -2.91
N LEU A 36 7.54 -8.77 -3.75
CA LEU A 36 6.57 -7.71 -3.55
C LEU A 36 5.43 -8.20 -2.65
N HIS A 37 5.17 -7.44 -1.59
CA HIS A 37 3.99 -7.57 -0.73
C HIS A 37 3.08 -6.39 -1.00
N VAL A 38 1.79 -6.62 -1.14
CA VAL A 38 0.80 -5.57 -1.33
C VAL A 38 -0.22 -5.64 -0.22
N LEU A 39 -0.40 -4.56 0.49
CA LEU A 39 -1.31 -4.45 1.62
C LEU A 39 -2.38 -3.38 1.36
N HIS A 40 -3.62 -3.76 1.56
CA HIS A 40 -4.75 -2.84 1.68
C HIS A 40 -5.39 -2.99 3.05
N CYS A 41 -5.72 -1.86 3.68
CA CYS A 41 -6.37 -1.84 4.98
C CYS A 41 -7.82 -1.37 4.83
N VAL A 42 -8.74 -2.15 5.36
CA VAL A 42 -10.16 -1.78 5.44
C VAL A 42 -10.37 -1.06 6.76
N SER A 43 -10.70 0.23 6.70
CA SER A 43 -10.92 1.04 7.90
C SER A 43 -12.20 0.60 8.60
N GLU A 44 -12.09 0.28 9.90
CA GLU A 44 -13.23 -0.02 10.75
C GLU A 44 -14.09 1.21 11.06
N GLU A 45 -13.54 2.40 10.81
CA GLU A 45 -14.25 3.68 10.98
C GLU A 45 -15.20 4.00 9.83
N ALA A 46 -15.16 3.21 8.75
CA ALA A 46 -16.11 3.38 7.67
C ALA A 46 -17.55 3.17 8.19
N LEU A 47 -18.48 3.95 7.64
CA LEU A 47 -19.88 3.95 8.05
C LEU A 47 -20.47 2.53 8.05
N VAL A 48 -20.66 1.98 9.24
CA VAL A 48 -21.35 0.71 9.42
C VAL A 48 -22.85 0.98 9.49
N PRO A 49 -23.67 0.37 8.62
CA PRO A 49 -25.09 0.66 8.56
C PRO A 49 -25.85 0.38 9.87
N ALA A 50 -25.39 -0.64 10.62
CA ALA A 50 -25.97 -0.99 11.91
C ALA A 50 -24.94 -1.74 12.75
N PRO A 51 -24.87 -1.48 14.08
CA PRO A 51 -23.85 -2.12 14.94
C PRO A 51 -23.91 -3.65 14.98
N ASP A 52 -25.10 -4.23 14.89
CA ASP A 52 -25.33 -5.67 14.89
C ASP A 52 -24.90 -6.35 13.56
N LEU A 53 -24.72 -5.57 12.48
CA LEU A 53 -24.26 -6.06 11.19
C LEU A 53 -22.79 -5.73 10.93
N ALA A 54 -22.09 -5.17 11.89
CA ALA A 54 -20.71 -4.68 11.72
C ALA A 54 -19.75 -5.80 11.27
N ALA A 55 -19.83 -6.98 11.89
CA ALA A 55 -18.95 -8.10 11.55
C ALA A 55 -19.20 -8.62 10.14
N GLU A 56 -20.46 -8.76 9.74
CA GLU A 56 -20.82 -9.19 8.38
C GLU A 56 -20.40 -8.17 7.34
N TRP A 57 -20.61 -6.89 7.64
CA TRP A 57 -20.20 -5.79 6.76
C TRP A 57 -18.69 -5.79 6.56
N LEU A 58 -17.92 -5.89 7.64
CA LEU A 58 -16.46 -5.91 7.60
C LEU A 58 -15.96 -7.12 6.78
N HIS A 59 -16.53 -8.28 6.99
CA HIS A 59 -16.18 -9.48 6.23
C HIS A 59 -16.43 -9.30 4.74
N ALA A 60 -17.57 -8.70 4.37
CA ALA A 60 -17.90 -8.41 2.97
C ALA A 60 -16.90 -7.39 2.36
N GLU A 61 -16.53 -6.35 3.10
CA GLU A 61 -15.56 -5.35 2.64
C GLU A 61 -14.17 -5.95 2.44
N VAL A 62 -13.72 -6.79 3.36
CA VAL A 62 -12.44 -7.50 3.23
C VAL A 62 -12.43 -8.38 1.97
N ASN A 63 -13.51 -9.14 1.74
CA ASN A 63 -13.62 -9.99 0.55
C ASN A 63 -13.64 -9.17 -0.74
N ARG A 64 -14.36 -8.06 -0.76
CA ARG A 64 -14.40 -7.14 -1.90
C ARG A 64 -13.02 -6.57 -2.21
N ALA A 65 -12.30 -6.15 -1.18
CA ALA A 65 -10.94 -5.62 -1.30
C ALA A 65 -9.96 -6.68 -1.83
N ARG A 66 -10.07 -7.93 -1.38
CA ARG A 66 -9.25 -9.03 -1.91
C ARG A 66 -9.48 -9.25 -3.40
N GLN A 67 -10.74 -9.25 -3.83
CA GLN A 67 -11.07 -9.38 -5.23
C GLN A 67 -10.50 -8.23 -6.06
N GLN A 68 -10.58 -7.01 -5.54
CA GLN A 68 -10.03 -5.84 -6.21
C GLN A 68 -8.50 -5.90 -6.31
N LEU A 69 -7.80 -6.28 -5.23
CA LEU A 69 -6.34 -6.49 -5.26
C LEU A 69 -5.94 -7.52 -6.31
N THR A 70 -6.61 -8.65 -6.32
CA THR A 70 -6.34 -9.72 -7.29
C THR A 70 -6.52 -9.22 -8.71
N LYS A 71 -7.59 -8.45 -8.95
CA LYS A 71 -7.88 -7.90 -10.28
C LYS A 71 -6.83 -6.88 -10.73
N GLU A 72 -6.40 -5.98 -9.83
CA GLU A 72 -5.49 -4.89 -10.18
C GLU A 72 -4.02 -5.34 -10.25
N ILE A 73 -3.60 -6.28 -9.42
CA ILE A 73 -2.18 -6.61 -9.23
C ILE A 73 -1.85 -8.06 -9.55
N GLY A 74 -2.78 -8.98 -9.34
CA GLY A 74 -2.52 -10.42 -9.41
C GLY A 74 -2.01 -10.96 -10.74
N GLY A 75 -2.20 -10.21 -11.84
CA GLY A 75 -1.74 -10.61 -13.17
C GLY A 75 -0.44 -9.97 -13.62
N THR A 76 0.10 -9.00 -12.87
CA THR A 76 1.24 -8.19 -13.32
C THR A 76 2.58 -8.70 -12.78
N CYS A 77 2.58 -9.34 -11.63
CA CYS A 77 3.79 -9.87 -11.01
C CYS A 77 3.42 -10.93 -9.97
N SER A 78 4.42 -11.69 -9.55
CA SER A 78 4.26 -12.60 -8.41
C SER A 78 4.33 -11.79 -7.11
N ALA A 79 3.18 -11.37 -6.60
CA ALA A 79 3.08 -10.58 -5.40
C ALA A 79 2.28 -11.33 -4.32
N ARG A 80 2.65 -11.11 -3.06
CA ARG A 80 1.87 -11.55 -1.92
C ARG A 80 0.83 -10.48 -1.59
N LEU A 81 -0.44 -10.82 -1.73
CA LEU A 81 -1.56 -9.89 -1.52
C LEU A 81 -2.16 -10.10 -0.15
N GLU A 82 -2.37 -9.02 0.59
CA GLU A 82 -2.92 -9.05 1.93
C GLU A 82 -3.94 -7.93 2.11
N VAL A 83 -5.06 -8.26 2.75
CA VAL A 83 -6.07 -7.29 3.18
C VAL A 83 -6.25 -7.45 4.68
N ARG A 84 -6.15 -6.34 5.42
CA ARG A 84 -6.31 -6.33 6.87
C ARG A 84 -7.34 -5.29 7.28
N PRO A 85 -8.27 -5.62 8.17
CA PRO A 85 -9.09 -4.60 8.81
C PRO A 85 -8.26 -3.85 9.84
N GLY A 86 -8.56 -2.58 10.04
CA GLY A 86 -7.93 -1.77 11.07
C GLY A 86 -7.43 -0.42 10.59
N ASN A 87 -6.66 0.24 11.44
CA ASN A 87 -6.05 1.52 11.11
C ASN A 87 -4.91 1.34 10.10
N PRO A 88 -4.94 2.03 8.97
CA PRO A 88 -3.93 1.82 7.92
C PRO A 88 -2.49 2.02 8.40
N VAL A 89 -2.22 3.08 9.17
CA VAL A 89 -0.87 3.37 9.66
C VAL A 89 -0.36 2.23 10.54
N GLN A 90 -1.17 1.82 11.52
CA GLN A 90 -0.81 0.76 12.45
C GLN A 90 -0.59 -0.57 11.74
N GLU A 91 -1.45 -0.92 10.81
CA GLU A 91 -1.36 -2.17 10.07
C GLU A 91 -0.16 -2.21 9.10
N ILE A 92 0.16 -1.08 8.46
CA ILE A 92 1.35 -0.98 7.61
C ILE A 92 2.62 -1.19 8.45
N ILE A 93 2.72 -0.51 9.58
CA ILE A 93 3.90 -0.62 10.48
C ILE A 93 4.00 -2.03 11.04
N ARG A 94 2.88 -2.60 11.48
CA ARG A 94 2.84 -3.98 12.02
C ARG A 94 3.26 -5.00 10.96
N TYR A 95 2.71 -4.91 9.77
CA TYR A 95 3.03 -5.81 8.65
C TYR A 95 4.52 -5.72 8.29
N ALA A 96 5.06 -4.51 8.21
CA ALA A 96 6.46 -4.29 7.87
C ALA A 96 7.38 -4.96 8.89
N GLY A 97 7.04 -4.91 10.18
CA GLY A 97 7.80 -5.60 11.24
C GLY A 97 7.65 -7.11 11.16
N GLU A 98 6.44 -7.62 11.04
CA GLU A 98 6.15 -9.07 11.00
C GLU A 98 6.83 -9.75 9.79
N MET A 99 6.84 -9.10 8.64
CA MET A 99 7.35 -9.67 7.40
C MET A 99 8.80 -9.27 7.09
N ALA A 100 9.46 -8.56 7.99
CA ALA A 100 10.83 -8.07 7.80
C ALA A 100 10.98 -7.32 6.46
N ILE A 101 10.12 -6.35 6.25
CA ILE A 101 10.13 -5.52 5.04
C ILE A 101 11.34 -4.61 5.02
N ASP A 102 12.01 -4.53 3.87
CA ASP A 102 13.22 -3.73 3.67
C ASP A 102 12.93 -2.34 3.10
N LEU A 103 11.81 -2.18 2.41
CA LEU A 103 11.40 -0.92 1.79
C LEU A 103 9.89 -0.86 1.72
N ILE A 104 9.32 0.26 2.18
CA ILE A 104 7.90 0.57 1.98
C ILE A 104 7.77 1.55 0.83
N VAL A 105 6.86 1.28 -0.10
CA VAL A 105 6.48 2.20 -1.18
C VAL A 105 5.05 2.65 -0.94
N ILE A 106 4.82 3.95 -0.94
CA ILE A 106 3.51 4.54 -0.67
C ILE A 106 3.32 5.83 -1.47
N GLY A 107 2.10 6.06 -1.95
CA GLY A 107 1.74 7.35 -2.56
C GLY A 107 1.67 8.44 -1.50
N THR A 108 2.09 9.65 -1.86
CA THR A 108 2.06 10.81 -0.94
C THR A 108 0.65 11.29 -0.66
N HIS A 109 -0.31 11.02 -1.57
CA HIS A 109 -1.72 11.40 -1.45
C HIS A 109 -2.59 10.17 -1.62
N GLY A 110 -3.66 10.11 -0.85
CA GLY A 110 -4.67 9.08 -0.96
C GLY A 110 -5.96 9.62 -1.58
N ARG A 111 -7.08 9.04 -1.16
CA ARG A 111 -8.43 9.36 -1.68
C ARG A 111 -8.85 10.81 -1.46
N SER A 112 -8.29 11.50 -0.47
CA SER A 112 -8.65 12.90 -0.18
C SER A 112 -8.22 13.87 -1.29
N GLY A 113 -7.23 13.52 -2.11
CA GLY A 113 -6.83 14.28 -3.29
C GLY A 113 -6.40 15.73 -3.02
N LEU A 114 -5.97 16.06 -1.82
CA LEU A 114 -5.57 17.41 -1.42
C LEU A 114 -4.20 17.73 -2.05
N SER A 115 -4.22 18.28 -3.26
CA SER A 115 -3.02 18.55 -4.05
C SER A 115 -2.09 19.61 -3.45
N HIS A 116 -2.56 20.43 -2.50
CA HIS A 116 -1.77 21.44 -1.82
C HIS A 116 -1.04 20.90 -0.57
N VAL A 117 -1.28 19.66 -0.17
CA VAL A 117 -0.64 19.02 0.96
C VAL A 117 0.56 18.22 0.43
N LEU A 118 1.74 18.42 1.03
CA LEU A 118 2.96 17.73 0.61
C LEU A 118 2.90 16.21 0.85
N LEU A 119 2.31 15.80 1.97
CA LEU A 119 2.08 14.40 2.31
C LEU A 119 0.67 14.22 2.86
N GLY A 120 -0.01 13.16 2.44
CA GLY A 120 -1.25 12.74 3.04
C GLY A 120 -1.04 12.23 4.47
N SER A 121 -2.10 12.13 5.24
CA SER A 121 -2.03 11.79 6.67
C SER A 121 -1.42 10.41 6.92
N VAL A 122 -1.76 9.42 6.10
CA VAL A 122 -1.21 8.06 6.22
C VAL A 122 0.27 8.04 5.85
N ALA A 123 0.64 8.64 4.71
CA ALA A 123 2.03 8.69 4.24
C ALA A 123 2.94 9.40 5.25
N GLU A 124 2.50 10.53 5.79
CA GLU A 124 3.26 11.28 6.80
C GLU A 124 3.57 10.42 8.03
N LYS A 125 2.55 9.77 8.57
CA LYS A 125 2.71 8.94 9.77
C LYS A 125 3.55 7.70 9.51
N VAL A 126 3.40 7.08 8.34
CA VAL A 126 4.23 5.93 7.95
C VAL A 126 5.70 6.34 7.85
N VAL A 127 6.01 7.47 7.21
CA VAL A 127 7.38 8.00 7.13
C VAL A 127 7.96 8.22 8.53
N ARG A 128 7.15 8.76 9.45
CA ARG A 128 7.59 9.05 10.81
C ARG A 128 7.83 7.80 11.65
N LEU A 129 7.00 6.77 11.49
CA LEU A 129 6.96 5.62 12.38
C LEU A 129 7.66 4.37 11.83
N ALA A 130 7.92 4.31 10.53
CA ALA A 130 8.54 3.14 9.92
C ALA A 130 9.95 2.92 10.43
N THR A 131 10.33 1.65 10.60
CA THR A 131 11.68 1.26 10.99
C THR A 131 12.56 0.89 9.79
N CYS A 132 12.00 0.89 8.60
CA CYS A 132 12.72 0.71 7.34
C CYS A 132 12.55 1.94 6.45
N PRO A 133 13.36 2.09 5.38
CA PRO A 133 13.20 3.16 4.41
C PRO A 133 11.82 3.19 3.79
N VAL A 134 11.32 4.39 3.52
CA VAL A 134 10.02 4.62 2.89
C VAL A 134 10.23 5.45 1.63
N LEU A 135 9.82 4.91 0.50
CA LEU A 135 9.78 5.63 -0.76
C LEU A 135 8.38 6.21 -0.94
N THR A 136 8.28 7.52 -0.93
CA THR A 136 7.03 8.22 -1.21
C THR A 136 6.97 8.62 -2.67
N VAL A 137 5.83 8.39 -3.31
CA VAL A 137 5.65 8.68 -4.73
C VAL A 137 4.60 9.76 -4.90
N HIS A 138 4.99 10.86 -5.51
CA HIS A 138 4.09 11.98 -5.80
C HIS A 138 3.11 11.63 -6.91
N PRO A 139 1.89 12.19 -6.88
CA PRO A 139 0.88 11.91 -7.91
C PRO A 139 1.23 12.48 -9.29
N GLN A 140 2.14 13.45 -9.36
CA GLN A 140 2.56 14.04 -10.63
C GLN A 140 3.55 13.16 -11.35
N ASN A 141 3.37 13.08 -12.65
CA ASN A 141 4.09 12.18 -13.54
C ASN A 141 5.59 12.49 -13.64
N HIS A 142 6.37 12.00 -12.71
CA HIS A 142 7.77 11.78 -12.97
C HIS A 142 7.94 10.31 -13.29
N SER A 143 8.26 9.99 -14.51
CA SER A 143 8.48 8.60 -14.91
C SER A 143 9.95 8.38 -15.22
N PHE A 144 10.65 7.73 -14.32
CA PHE A 144 11.93 7.11 -14.64
C PHE A 144 11.78 5.60 -14.87
N VAL A 145 10.55 5.12 -14.79
CA VAL A 145 10.23 3.73 -15.10
C VAL A 145 10.06 3.65 -16.61
N MET A 146 11.01 3.06 -17.27
CA MET A 146 10.91 2.85 -18.70
C MET A 146 9.91 1.74 -18.98
N SER A 147 8.91 2.04 -19.79
CA SER A 147 8.02 1.01 -20.32
C SER A 147 8.84 0.09 -21.23
N LYS A 148 8.84 -1.13 -20.88
CA LYS A 148 9.45 -2.16 -21.74
C LYS A 148 8.54 -2.48 -22.91
#